data_ae74588d281fb8f1d68b626df32d8cfe
#
_entry.id   ae74588d281fb8f1d68b626df32d8cfe
#
_cell.length_a   1.000
_cell.length_b   1.000
_cell.length_c   1.000
_cell.angle_alpha   90.00
_cell.angle_beta   90.00
_cell.angle_gamma   90.00
#
_symmetry.space_group_name_H-M   'P 1'
#
loop_
_entity.id
_entity.type
_entity.pdbx_description
1 polymer ?
#
loop_
_entity_poly.entity_id
_entity_poly.type
_entity_poly.pdbx_seq_one_letter_code
_entity_poly.pdbx_strand_id
1 'polypeptide(L)'
;MALSRNTYISCVRAFSSASILQYSAEVPFTADQYSIKRGAFAELRDVHLQHFQKLLQPGQVLTDPSELRSHNTDWFKHFRGNGKVILKPKNTEEVSAILKFCYTENLAVVPQGGNTGVLGGSVPIFDEVIISTSYMNKIIQINEIPGSIVCQAGCVLETLDNALADHGLMMPLDLGAKGSCHIGGNIATNAGGLRLLRYGSLQANTLGLVAVKSDGQVIDCMNTLKKDNTGYHLKHLFVGSEGTLGLVTEVAIQCPPKPQSVSLALLGMKTFDHALQCFRLARSLLAEVISSCEVMDYESLSQVTKKLRVSSPLDDHPFYILLEVSGSCRSHDEEKLNSFLQKALDSGTINDGLVTNEPSKMNKLWQLRERIPEALFTDSYAYLYDISLPLDSYYQIVPELRTRLQGTEATDVTGFGHLGDGNLHLNICAPQFSPELLAKIEPFVFEWISERGGSISAEHGIGFKKTEFLRYSKSDAAIHTMRQMKQLMDPKGILNPYKVLPVELF
;
A
#
# COMPACT_ATOMS: atom_id res chain seq x y z
N MET A 1 -7.23 11.49 -41.24
CA MET A 1 -8.11 12.37 -40.48
C MET A 1 -7.73 12.26 -39.03
N ALA A 2 -7.12 13.30 -38.50
CA ALA A 2 -6.62 13.37 -37.13
C ALA A 2 -7.79 13.63 -36.16
N LEU A 3 -7.99 12.80 -35.16
CA LEU A 3 -8.88 13.06 -34.04
C LEU A 3 -8.08 13.05 -32.72
N SER A 4 -7.90 14.25 -32.31
CA SER A 4 -7.55 14.87 -31.00
C SER A 4 -7.17 13.94 -29.82
N ARG A 5 -5.90 14.03 -29.49
CA ARG A 5 -5.32 13.81 -28.15
C ARG A 5 -5.76 14.95 -27.22
N ASN A 6 -6.83 14.85 -26.47
CA ASN A 6 -7.12 15.76 -25.36
C ASN A 6 -8.38 15.33 -24.61
N THR A 7 -8.33 14.27 -23.79
CA THR A 7 -9.41 14.00 -22.80
C THR A 7 -8.93 13.24 -21.56
N TYR A 8 -7.63 13.05 -21.32
CA TYR A 8 -7.11 12.27 -20.18
C TYR A 8 -6.32 13.07 -19.12
N ILE A 9 -6.38 14.41 -19.14
CA ILE A 9 -5.57 15.25 -18.21
C ILE A 9 -6.40 15.85 -17.06
N SER A 10 -7.62 15.43 -16.77
CA SER A 10 -8.44 16.12 -15.76
C SER A 10 -8.61 15.42 -14.40
N CYS A 11 -8.15 14.19 -14.18
CA CYS A 11 -8.29 13.53 -12.87
C CYS A 11 -7.14 13.78 -11.88
N VAL A 12 -5.96 14.17 -12.32
CA VAL A 12 -4.79 14.40 -11.44
C VAL A 12 -4.89 15.75 -10.68
N ARG A 13 -5.80 16.66 -11.06
CA ARG A 13 -5.97 17.95 -10.38
C ARG A 13 -7.01 18.00 -9.25
N ALA A 14 -7.72 16.92 -8.95
CA ALA A 14 -8.73 16.90 -7.91
C ALA A 14 -8.19 16.64 -6.48
N PHE A 15 -6.94 16.17 -6.34
CA PHE A 15 -6.29 16.02 -5.04
C PHE A 15 -5.55 17.27 -4.54
N SER A 16 -5.54 18.33 -5.30
CA SER A 16 -4.74 19.51 -4.99
C SER A 16 -5.55 20.75 -4.76
N SER A 17 -6.32 20.95 -3.75
CA SER A 17 -6.51 22.32 -3.27
C SER A 17 -7.71 22.65 -2.37
N ALA A 18 -8.63 21.73 -2.04
CA ALA A 18 -9.83 22.16 -1.31
C ALA A 18 -10.01 21.60 0.12
N SER A 19 -9.25 20.59 0.55
CA SER A 19 -9.39 20.01 1.90
C SER A 19 -8.11 19.96 2.74
N ILE A 20 -7.00 20.56 2.29
CA ILE A 20 -5.72 20.63 3.01
C ILE A 20 -5.65 21.86 3.96
N LEU A 21 -6.70 22.64 4.05
CA LEU A 21 -6.69 23.88 4.83
C LEU A 21 -7.39 23.72 6.18
N GLN A 22 -6.78 23.02 7.16
CA GLN A 22 -7.01 23.30 8.58
C GLN A 22 -6.06 22.60 9.57
N TYR A 23 -4.84 22.19 9.19
CA TYR A 23 -3.79 21.95 10.16
C TYR A 23 -2.65 22.94 9.92
N SER A 24 -2.79 24.16 10.49
CA SER A 24 -1.73 25.18 10.51
C SER A 24 -0.61 24.87 11.53
N ALA A 25 -0.78 23.82 12.35
CA ALA A 25 0.26 23.37 13.26
C ALA A 25 1.29 22.53 12.49
N GLU A 26 2.56 22.80 12.71
CA GLU A 26 3.65 22.02 12.17
C GLU A 26 3.61 20.61 12.76
N VAL A 27 3.71 19.55 11.92
CA VAL A 27 3.76 18.16 12.39
C VAL A 27 4.92 18.01 13.37
N PRO A 28 4.71 17.53 14.61
CA PRO A 28 5.79 17.37 15.57
C PRO A 28 6.79 16.30 15.09
N PHE A 29 8.03 16.39 15.56
CA PHE A 29 9.00 15.35 15.25
C PHE A 29 8.59 14.02 15.88
N THR A 30 8.67 12.96 15.10
CA THR A 30 8.30 11.60 15.54
C THR A 30 9.10 11.17 16.75
N ALA A 31 10.41 11.47 16.77
CA ALA A 31 11.28 11.13 17.89
C ALA A 31 10.80 11.72 19.23
N ASP A 32 10.34 12.97 19.21
CA ASP A 32 9.83 13.66 20.41
C ASP A 32 8.46 13.12 20.82
N GLN A 33 7.58 12.94 19.83
CA GLN A 33 6.21 12.47 20.04
C GLN A 33 6.17 11.06 20.67
N TYR A 34 7.08 10.18 20.28
CA TYR A 34 7.16 8.80 20.77
C TYR A 34 8.30 8.55 21.75
N SER A 35 9.02 9.61 22.19
CA SER A 35 10.15 9.50 23.13
C SER A 35 11.22 8.50 22.72
N ILE A 36 11.52 8.44 21.41
CA ILE A 36 12.52 7.51 20.86
C ILE A 36 13.92 8.07 21.08
N LYS A 37 14.86 7.20 21.46
CA LYS A 37 16.28 7.55 21.58
C LYS A 37 16.99 7.35 20.24
N ARG A 38 17.81 8.34 19.85
CA ARG A 38 18.65 8.22 18.67
C ARG A 38 19.74 7.17 18.88
N GLY A 39 19.87 6.27 17.91
CA GLY A 39 20.94 5.26 17.89
C GLY A 39 22.33 5.88 17.72
N ALA A 40 23.37 5.09 17.93
CA ALA A 40 24.78 5.51 17.86
C ALA A 40 25.27 5.68 16.40
N PHE A 41 24.50 6.42 15.57
CA PHE A 41 24.87 6.77 14.19
C PHE A 41 25.61 8.09 14.15
N ALA A 42 26.51 8.25 13.15
CA ALA A 42 27.18 9.52 12.90
C ALA A 42 26.20 10.60 12.47
N GLU A 43 26.48 11.84 12.83
CA GLU A 43 25.75 12.99 12.32
C GLU A 43 26.26 13.38 10.92
N LEU A 44 25.37 13.86 10.06
CA LEU A 44 25.74 14.36 8.75
C LEU A 44 26.58 15.64 8.90
N ARG A 45 27.77 15.69 8.27
CA ARG A 45 28.70 16.81 8.26
C ARG A 45 28.97 17.31 6.84
N ASP A 46 29.49 18.50 6.69
CA ASP A 46 29.81 19.09 5.38
C ASP A 46 30.76 18.21 4.54
N VAL A 47 31.70 17.50 5.16
CA VAL A 47 32.58 16.57 4.46
C VAL A 47 31.80 15.42 3.79
N HIS A 48 30.70 14.96 4.41
CA HIS A 48 29.84 13.95 3.83
C HIS A 48 29.05 14.50 2.65
N LEU A 49 28.53 15.73 2.77
CA LEU A 49 27.82 16.42 1.68
C LEU A 49 28.75 16.63 0.46
N GLN A 50 29.99 17.09 0.70
CA GLN A 50 31.00 17.24 -0.35
C GLN A 50 31.33 15.90 -1.04
N HIS A 51 31.35 14.80 -0.30
CA HIS A 51 31.54 13.47 -0.87
C HIS A 51 30.37 13.08 -1.79
N PHE A 52 29.11 13.24 -1.33
CA PHE A 52 27.94 12.97 -2.17
C PHE A 52 27.89 13.85 -3.42
N GLN A 53 28.27 15.13 -3.30
CA GLN A 53 28.35 16.05 -4.45
C GLN A 53 29.45 15.69 -5.47
N LYS A 54 30.51 15.00 -5.04
CA LYS A 54 31.53 14.44 -5.95
C LYS A 54 31.10 13.13 -6.57
N LEU A 55 30.34 12.32 -5.84
CA LEU A 55 29.87 11.01 -6.27
C LEU A 55 28.72 11.11 -7.29
N LEU A 56 27.84 12.08 -7.10
CA LEU A 56 26.59 12.24 -7.84
C LEU A 56 26.62 13.48 -8.74
N GLN A 57 25.80 13.51 -9.77
CA GLN A 57 25.70 14.67 -10.66
C GLN A 57 24.95 15.85 -9.99
N PRO A 58 25.12 17.08 -10.45
CA PRO A 58 24.33 18.22 -10.02
C PRO A 58 22.82 17.92 -10.07
N GLY A 59 22.09 18.30 -9.02
CA GLY A 59 20.65 18.06 -8.90
C GLY A 59 20.27 16.70 -8.30
N GLN A 60 21.22 15.82 -8.02
CA GLN A 60 20.96 14.55 -7.31
C GLN A 60 21.17 14.66 -5.79
N VAL A 61 21.78 15.71 -5.30
CA VAL A 61 22.00 15.99 -3.87
C VAL A 61 21.20 17.23 -3.51
N LEU A 62 20.11 17.07 -2.77
CA LEU A 62 19.20 18.15 -2.41
C LEU A 62 19.28 18.43 -0.92
N THR A 63 19.43 19.71 -0.59
CA THR A 63 19.50 20.23 0.79
C THR A 63 18.54 21.41 1.01
N ASP A 64 17.73 21.75 0.00
CA ASP A 64 16.77 22.83 0.09
C ASP A 64 15.67 22.49 1.11
N PRO A 65 15.36 23.39 2.07
CA PRO A 65 14.37 23.16 3.11
C PRO A 65 12.96 22.82 2.58
N SER A 66 12.57 23.34 1.43
CA SER A 66 11.24 23.08 0.85
C SER A 66 11.13 21.64 0.32
N GLU A 67 12.18 21.14 -0.33
CA GLU A 67 12.31 19.76 -0.79
C GLU A 67 12.40 18.80 0.40
N LEU A 68 13.23 19.12 1.39
CA LEU A 68 13.39 18.32 2.60
C LEU A 68 12.08 18.13 3.35
N ARG A 69 11.22 19.17 3.40
CA ARG A 69 9.97 19.10 4.14
C ARG A 69 9.04 18.01 3.64
N SER A 70 8.88 17.89 2.32
CA SER A 70 8.01 16.88 1.69
C SER A 70 8.55 15.45 1.86
N HIS A 71 9.88 15.29 1.87
CA HIS A 71 10.53 14.01 2.04
C HIS A 71 10.67 13.57 3.51
N ASN A 72 10.63 14.52 4.46
CA ASN A 72 10.69 14.27 5.89
C ASN A 72 9.33 13.95 6.53
N THR A 73 8.22 14.15 5.82
CA THR A 73 6.87 13.98 6.35
C THR A 73 6.13 12.92 5.56
N ASP A 74 5.41 12.03 6.25
CA ASP A 74 4.60 10.99 5.61
C ASP A 74 3.31 11.56 4.99
N TRP A 75 2.62 10.73 4.19
CA TRP A 75 1.44 11.13 3.45
C TRP A 75 0.31 11.71 4.31
N PHE A 76 0.02 11.08 5.46
CA PHE A 76 -1.02 11.54 6.39
C PHE A 76 -0.55 12.59 7.39
N LYS A 77 0.71 13.00 7.34
CA LYS A 77 1.31 13.96 8.27
C LYS A 77 1.27 13.51 9.73
N HIS A 78 1.40 12.20 9.95
CA HIS A 78 1.48 11.62 11.28
C HIS A 78 2.93 11.49 11.78
N PHE A 79 3.88 11.31 10.85
CA PHE A 79 5.28 11.07 11.14
C PHE A 79 6.15 12.10 10.44
N ARG A 80 7.11 12.63 11.18
CA ARG A 80 8.06 13.60 10.66
C ARG A 80 9.45 13.39 11.26
N GLY A 81 10.45 13.31 10.39
CA GLY A 81 11.87 13.34 10.76
C GLY A 81 12.54 14.68 10.46
N ASN A 82 13.88 14.68 10.55
CA ASN A 82 14.72 15.86 10.35
C ASN A 82 15.93 15.55 9.45
N GLY A 83 15.72 14.69 8.42
CA GLY A 83 16.75 14.41 7.42
C GLY A 83 17.24 15.71 6.77
N LYS A 84 18.55 15.84 6.59
CA LYS A 84 19.21 17.06 6.12
C LYS A 84 19.62 16.99 4.65
N VAL A 85 19.52 15.81 4.02
CA VAL A 85 19.90 15.61 2.63
C VAL A 85 19.01 14.54 1.99
N ILE A 86 18.68 14.77 0.72
CA ILE A 86 18.03 13.79 -0.15
C ILE A 86 19.01 13.46 -1.27
N LEU A 87 19.28 12.18 -1.46
CA LEU A 87 20.08 11.65 -2.56
C LEU A 87 19.16 10.99 -3.58
N LYS A 88 19.28 11.36 -4.86
CA LYS A 88 18.47 10.83 -5.97
C LYS A 88 19.35 10.07 -6.97
N PRO A 89 19.78 8.83 -6.63
CA PRO A 89 20.57 8.01 -7.56
C PRO A 89 19.76 7.65 -8.81
N LYS A 90 20.49 7.37 -9.93
CA LYS A 90 19.91 7.02 -11.25
C LYS A 90 20.04 5.54 -11.59
N ASN A 91 20.89 4.80 -10.88
CA ASN A 91 21.21 3.41 -11.16
C ASN A 91 21.71 2.66 -9.91
N THR A 92 21.86 1.36 -10.02
CA THR A 92 22.30 0.47 -8.95
C THR A 92 23.71 0.79 -8.47
N GLU A 93 24.62 1.20 -9.36
CA GLU A 93 26.02 1.53 -9.05
C GLU A 93 26.09 2.77 -8.14
N GLU A 94 25.31 3.80 -8.42
CA GLU A 94 25.24 4.99 -7.57
C GLU A 94 24.67 4.65 -6.18
N VAL A 95 23.62 3.80 -6.10
CA VAL A 95 23.08 3.30 -4.82
C VAL A 95 24.14 2.54 -4.05
N SER A 96 24.87 1.64 -4.71
CA SER A 96 25.95 0.85 -4.11
C SER A 96 27.05 1.76 -3.53
N ALA A 97 27.48 2.77 -4.27
CA ALA A 97 28.50 3.70 -3.82
C ALA A 97 28.03 4.57 -2.64
N ILE A 98 26.77 5.05 -2.66
CA ILE A 98 26.15 5.77 -1.55
C ILE A 98 26.12 4.92 -0.29
N LEU A 99 25.55 3.70 -0.38
CA LEU A 99 25.40 2.82 0.78
C LEU A 99 26.77 2.39 1.34
N LYS A 100 27.74 2.08 0.49
CA LYS A 100 29.11 1.77 0.92
C LYS A 100 29.72 2.92 1.72
N PHE A 101 29.55 4.15 1.27
CA PHE A 101 30.02 5.34 1.99
C PHE A 101 29.27 5.51 3.31
N CYS A 102 27.93 5.46 3.30
CA CYS A 102 27.12 5.55 4.53
C CYS A 102 27.51 4.46 5.54
N TYR A 103 27.74 3.24 5.08
CA TYR A 103 28.22 2.15 5.91
C TYR A 103 29.59 2.44 6.54
N THR A 104 30.53 2.96 5.75
CA THR A 104 31.89 3.30 6.22
C THR A 104 31.81 4.38 7.30
N GLU A 105 31.08 5.46 7.06
CA GLU A 105 30.93 6.60 7.94
C GLU A 105 29.88 6.40 9.06
N ASN A 106 29.23 5.24 9.12
CA ASN A 106 28.14 4.91 10.07
C ASN A 106 26.96 5.91 10.01
N LEU A 107 26.59 6.36 8.81
CA LEU A 107 25.44 7.22 8.56
C LEU A 107 24.19 6.38 8.36
N ALA A 108 23.14 6.66 9.15
CA ALA A 108 21.85 6.02 8.98
C ALA A 108 21.14 6.51 7.71
N VAL A 109 20.42 5.64 7.02
CA VAL A 109 19.75 5.94 5.76
C VAL A 109 18.29 5.47 5.77
N VAL A 110 17.43 6.21 5.08
CA VAL A 110 16.03 5.83 4.82
C VAL A 110 15.81 5.72 3.31
N PRO A 111 15.56 4.51 2.79
CA PRO A 111 15.08 4.33 1.42
C PRO A 111 13.68 4.92 1.26
N GLN A 112 13.47 5.69 0.20
CA GLN A 112 12.18 6.31 -0.07
C GLN A 112 11.78 6.16 -1.54
N GLY A 113 10.58 5.58 -1.77
CA GLY A 113 9.93 5.55 -3.07
C GLY A 113 9.06 6.80 -3.28
N GLY A 114 7.80 6.62 -3.66
CA GLY A 114 6.81 7.69 -3.85
C GLY A 114 6.29 8.32 -2.55
N ASN A 115 6.78 7.91 -1.41
CA ASN A 115 6.38 8.37 -0.06
C ASN A 115 4.86 8.30 0.19
N THR A 116 4.21 7.24 -0.30
CA THR A 116 2.77 6.98 -0.18
C THR A 116 2.40 6.07 1.00
N GLY A 117 3.38 5.59 1.75
CA GLY A 117 3.19 4.77 2.94
C GLY A 117 2.60 5.58 4.10
N VAL A 118 1.79 4.91 4.95
CA VAL A 118 0.98 5.54 6.01
C VAL A 118 1.42 5.17 7.43
N LEU A 119 2.50 4.39 7.57
CA LEU A 119 2.99 3.90 8.87
C LEU A 119 4.40 4.44 9.22
N GLY A 120 4.83 5.52 8.58
CA GLY A 120 6.14 6.13 8.82
C GLY A 120 7.33 5.31 8.31
N GLY A 121 7.09 4.29 7.44
CA GLY A 121 8.14 3.38 6.94
C GLY A 121 9.16 4.02 6.02
N SER A 122 8.77 5.08 5.29
CA SER A 122 9.58 5.74 4.26
C SER A 122 10.13 7.10 4.67
N VAL A 123 9.89 7.56 5.91
CA VAL A 123 10.38 8.85 6.40
C VAL A 123 11.40 8.68 7.53
N PRO A 124 12.35 9.60 7.68
CA PRO A 124 13.29 9.60 8.80
C PRO A 124 12.56 9.67 10.15
N ILE A 125 13.20 9.15 11.20
CA ILE A 125 12.78 9.38 12.59
C ILE A 125 13.64 10.51 13.20
N PHE A 126 14.89 10.55 12.81
CA PHE A 126 15.86 11.58 13.22
C PHE A 126 16.42 12.32 11.98
N ASP A 127 17.69 12.18 11.73
CA ASP A 127 18.48 12.89 10.72
C ASP A 127 19.06 11.95 9.64
N GLU A 128 18.41 10.80 9.44
CA GLU A 128 18.85 9.82 8.47
C GLU A 128 18.95 10.43 7.06
N VAL A 129 19.93 9.97 6.28
CA VAL A 129 20.10 10.32 4.87
C VAL A 129 18.97 9.71 4.05
N ILE A 130 18.20 10.52 3.33
CA ILE A 130 17.10 10.04 2.50
C ILE A 130 17.66 9.62 1.13
N ILE A 131 17.43 8.38 0.72
CA ILE A 131 17.77 7.87 -0.61
C ILE A 131 16.48 7.66 -1.40
N SER A 132 16.19 8.61 -2.30
CA SER A 132 14.96 8.58 -3.11
C SER A 132 15.19 7.88 -4.45
N THR A 133 14.32 6.94 -4.79
CA THR A 133 14.36 6.22 -6.07
C THR A 133 13.80 7.02 -7.25
N SER A 134 13.39 8.28 -7.05
CA SER A 134 12.65 9.07 -8.07
C SER A 134 13.36 9.23 -9.42
N TYR A 135 14.70 9.14 -9.46
CA TYR A 135 15.47 9.21 -10.71
C TYR A 135 15.79 7.84 -11.31
N MET A 136 15.39 6.75 -10.64
CA MET A 136 15.50 5.37 -11.14
C MET A 136 14.18 4.95 -11.81
N ASN A 137 13.79 5.61 -12.88
CA ASN A 137 12.46 5.54 -13.47
C ASN A 137 12.42 5.00 -14.92
N LYS A 138 13.43 4.21 -15.31
CA LYS A 138 13.50 3.63 -16.65
C LYS A 138 12.75 2.30 -16.73
N ILE A 139 11.92 2.14 -17.76
CA ILE A 139 11.46 0.84 -18.23
C ILE A 139 12.60 0.27 -19.08
N ILE A 140 13.13 -0.90 -18.67
CA ILE A 140 14.30 -1.52 -19.29
C ILE A 140 13.84 -2.43 -20.42
N GLN A 141 12.81 -3.25 -20.17
CA GLN A 141 12.30 -4.21 -21.15
C GLN A 141 10.84 -4.56 -20.88
N ILE A 142 10.06 -4.73 -21.97
CA ILE A 142 8.74 -5.36 -21.96
C ILE A 142 8.82 -6.59 -22.87
N ASN A 143 8.40 -7.74 -22.35
CA ASN A 143 8.38 -9.01 -23.08
C ASN A 143 6.91 -9.43 -23.27
N GLU A 144 6.39 -9.26 -24.47
CA GLU A 144 4.96 -9.50 -24.78
C GLU A 144 4.57 -10.97 -24.64
N ILE A 145 5.37 -11.89 -25.23
CA ILE A 145 5.03 -13.33 -25.27
C ILE A 145 5.00 -13.96 -23.87
N PRO A 146 6.05 -13.86 -23.03
CA PRO A 146 5.99 -14.38 -21.67
C PRO A 146 5.13 -13.50 -20.74
N GLY A 147 4.80 -12.26 -21.12
CA GLY A 147 4.09 -11.28 -20.33
C GLY A 147 4.92 -10.84 -19.12
N SER A 148 5.97 -10.04 -19.33
CA SER A 148 6.79 -9.52 -18.22
C SER A 148 7.35 -8.15 -18.53
N ILE A 149 7.61 -7.39 -17.46
CA ILE A 149 8.28 -6.09 -17.51
C ILE A 149 9.51 -6.12 -16.61
N VAL A 150 10.61 -5.52 -17.08
CA VAL A 150 11.80 -5.22 -16.28
C VAL A 150 11.93 -3.71 -16.21
N CYS A 151 12.03 -3.17 -15.02
CA CYS A 151 12.11 -1.73 -14.80
C CYS A 151 12.90 -1.38 -13.53
N GLN A 152 13.30 -0.13 -13.43
CA GLN A 152 13.92 0.43 -12.23
C GLN A 152 12.88 0.70 -11.13
N ALA A 153 13.33 0.64 -9.88
CA ALA A 153 12.49 0.70 -8.67
C ALA A 153 11.69 2.00 -8.49
N GLY A 154 12.10 3.10 -9.11
CA GLY A 154 11.41 4.40 -9.06
C GLY A 154 10.35 4.60 -10.14
N CYS A 155 10.07 3.60 -10.98
CA CYS A 155 8.96 3.69 -11.92
C CYS A 155 7.63 3.79 -11.18
N VAL A 156 6.78 4.74 -11.59
CA VAL A 156 5.43 4.93 -11.05
C VAL A 156 4.51 3.84 -11.59
N LEU A 157 3.68 3.26 -10.73
CA LEU A 157 2.81 2.13 -11.08
C LEU A 157 1.89 2.43 -12.28
N GLU A 158 1.24 3.58 -12.29
CA GLU A 158 0.37 4.00 -13.40
C GLU A 158 1.14 4.17 -14.72
N THR A 159 2.38 4.66 -14.67
CA THR A 159 3.25 4.77 -15.85
C THR A 159 3.58 3.38 -16.42
N LEU A 160 3.82 2.38 -15.55
CA LEU A 160 4.06 1.00 -15.98
C LEU A 160 2.80 0.37 -16.58
N ASP A 161 1.64 0.56 -15.97
CA ASP A 161 0.35 0.03 -16.46
C ASP A 161 -0.01 0.63 -17.83
N ASN A 162 0.21 1.93 -18.02
CA ASN A 162 0.00 2.62 -19.30
C ASN A 162 0.96 2.10 -20.39
N ALA A 163 2.24 1.93 -20.08
CA ALA A 163 3.22 1.39 -21.04
C ALA A 163 2.89 -0.06 -21.45
N LEU A 164 2.46 -0.89 -20.50
CA LEU A 164 2.05 -2.27 -20.75
C LEU A 164 0.78 -2.37 -21.61
N ALA A 165 -0.14 -1.40 -21.47
CA ALA A 165 -1.39 -1.38 -22.22
C ALA A 165 -1.18 -1.31 -23.73
N ASP A 166 -0.12 -0.62 -24.20
CA ASP A 166 0.28 -0.54 -25.60
C ASP A 166 0.75 -1.90 -26.17
N HIS A 167 1.12 -2.83 -25.27
CA HIS A 167 1.55 -4.20 -25.58
C HIS A 167 0.47 -5.25 -25.24
N GLY A 168 -0.79 -4.84 -24.98
CA GLY A 168 -1.87 -5.75 -24.61
C GLY A 168 -1.70 -6.42 -23.24
N LEU A 169 -0.86 -5.88 -22.40
CA LEU A 169 -0.56 -6.34 -21.04
C LEU A 169 -1.04 -5.32 -20.00
N MET A 170 -1.01 -5.70 -18.73
CA MET A 170 -1.25 -4.79 -17.61
C MET A 170 -0.43 -5.19 -16.38
N MET A 171 -0.30 -4.31 -15.41
CA MET A 171 0.25 -4.64 -14.10
C MET A 171 -0.69 -5.59 -13.34
N PRO A 172 -0.15 -6.61 -12.62
CA PRO A 172 -0.97 -7.49 -11.77
C PRO A 172 -1.45 -6.81 -10.48
N LEU A 173 -1.12 -5.55 -10.29
CA LEU A 173 -1.31 -4.72 -9.10
C LEU A 173 -2.10 -3.47 -9.46
N ASP A 174 -3.07 -3.07 -8.63
CA ASP A 174 -3.77 -1.78 -8.71
C ASP A 174 -3.98 -1.24 -7.30
N LEU A 175 -3.55 0.00 -7.07
CA LEU A 175 -3.55 0.67 -5.77
C LEU A 175 -4.17 2.06 -5.87
N GLY A 176 -4.80 2.53 -4.80
CA GLY A 176 -5.30 3.90 -4.73
C GLY A 176 -4.22 4.96 -4.96
N ALA A 177 -2.96 4.67 -4.62
CA ALA A 177 -1.80 5.55 -4.81
C ALA A 177 -1.06 5.35 -6.15
N LYS A 178 -1.63 4.63 -7.14
CA LYS A 178 -0.95 4.23 -8.39
C LYS A 178 -0.29 5.39 -9.16
N GLY A 179 -0.85 6.60 -9.07
CA GLY A 179 -0.31 7.78 -9.74
C GLY A 179 0.97 8.35 -9.12
N SER A 180 1.41 7.85 -7.97
CA SER A 180 2.58 8.38 -7.24
C SER A 180 3.45 7.32 -6.56
N CYS A 181 2.93 6.13 -6.26
CA CYS A 181 3.73 5.06 -5.67
C CYS A 181 4.77 4.53 -6.67
N HIS A 182 5.96 4.18 -6.14
CA HIS A 182 7.04 3.59 -6.92
C HIS A 182 7.06 2.08 -6.76
N ILE A 183 7.34 1.36 -7.85
CA ILE A 183 7.29 -0.11 -7.85
C ILE A 183 8.27 -0.75 -6.85
N GLY A 184 9.44 -0.18 -6.63
CA GLY A 184 10.38 -0.65 -5.61
C GLY A 184 9.82 -0.52 -4.19
N GLY A 185 9.04 0.53 -3.90
CA GLY A 185 8.31 0.69 -2.65
C GLY A 185 7.19 -0.34 -2.51
N ASN A 186 6.44 -0.61 -3.58
CA ASN A 186 5.40 -1.64 -3.59
C ASN A 186 6.00 -3.04 -3.33
N ILE A 187 7.16 -3.36 -3.91
CA ILE A 187 7.91 -4.58 -3.61
C ILE A 187 8.34 -4.60 -2.14
N ALA A 188 8.92 -3.51 -1.64
CA ALA A 188 9.43 -3.44 -0.27
C ALA A 188 8.33 -3.61 0.79
N THR A 189 7.08 -3.26 0.49
CA THR A 189 5.91 -3.47 1.37
C THR A 189 5.10 -4.72 1.00
N ASN A 190 5.41 -5.39 -0.12
CA ASN A 190 4.58 -6.45 -0.71
C ASN A 190 3.11 -5.99 -0.85
N ALA A 191 2.91 -4.84 -1.48
CA ALA A 191 1.61 -4.20 -1.60
C ALA A 191 0.56 -5.14 -2.21
N GLY A 192 -0.64 -5.15 -1.66
CA GLY A 192 -1.76 -5.98 -2.10
C GLY A 192 -2.59 -5.32 -3.21
N GLY A 193 -3.69 -4.68 -2.83
CA GLY A 193 -4.58 -3.95 -3.73
C GLY A 193 -5.63 -4.81 -4.43
N LEU A 194 -6.45 -4.16 -5.25
CA LEU A 194 -7.68 -4.71 -5.82
C LEU A 194 -7.49 -5.99 -6.66
N ARG A 195 -6.37 -6.09 -7.37
CA ARG A 195 -6.12 -7.17 -8.34
C ARG A 195 -5.58 -8.47 -7.71
N LEU A 196 -5.28 -8.46 -6.40
CA LEU A 196 -4.71 -9.61 -5.70
C LEU A 196 -5.61 -10.84 -5.81
N LEU A 197 -6.94 -10.68 -5.72
CA LEU A 197 -7.90 -11.77 -5.80
C LEU A 197 -7.71 -12.64 -7.06
N ARG A 198 -7.44 -12.02 -8.20
CA ARG A 198 -7.31 -12.72 -9.48
C ARG A 198 -5.88 -13.07 -9.83
N TYR A 199 -4.95 -12.15 -9.61
CA TYR A 199 -3.58 -12.28 -10.12
C TYR A 199 -2.57 -12.68 -9.05
N GLY A 200 -3.03 -12.85 -7.79
CA GLY A 200 -2.17 -13.20 -6.67
C GLY A 200 -1.33 -12.03 -6.14
N SER A 201 -0.50 -12.31 -5.15
CA SER A 201 0.31 -11.29 -4.49
C SER A 201 1.43 -10.76 -5.39
N LEU A 202 1.91 -9.55 -5.10
CA LEU A 202 3.07 -8.98 -5.78
C LEU A 202 4.32 -9.84 -5.58
N GLN A 203 4.47 -10.47 -4.41
CA GLN A 203 5.52 -11.46 -4.14
C GLN A 203 5.51 -12.61 -5.16
N ALA A 204 4.33 -13.18 -5.44
CA ALA A 204 4.19 -14.27 -6.40
C ALA A 204 4.46 -13.82 -7.84
N ASN A 205 4.13 -12.58 -8.18
CA ASN A 205 4.34 -12.00 -9.50
C ASN A 205 5.75 -11.40 -9.71
N THR A 206 6.59 -11.32 -8.67
CA THR A 206 7.97 -10.85 -8.77
C THR A 206 8.86 -11.98 -9.29
N LEU A 207 9.28 -11.89 -10.55
CA LEU A 207 10.15 -12.86 -11.20
C LEU A 207 11.60 -12.72 -10.75
N GLY A 208 12.09 -11.48 -10.65
CA GLY A 208 13.44 -11.15 -10.25
C GLY A 208 13.55 -9.75 -9.68
N LEU A 209 14.66 -9.46 -9.03
CA LEU A 209 15.00 -8.11 -8.58
C LEU A 209 16.51 -7.95 -8.38
N VAL A 210 16.97 -6.70 -8.36
CA VAL A 210 18.29 -6.30 -7.89
C VAL A 210 18.13 -5.47 -6.63
N ALA A 211 18.92 -5.76 -5.60
CA ALA A 211 18.94 -5.00 -4.37
C ALA A 211 20.36 -4.72 -3.89
N VAL A 212 20.54 -3.65 -3.12
CA VAL A 212 21.84 -3.25 -2.57
C VAL A 212 21.77 -3.33 -1.05
N LYS A 213 22.69 -4.07 -0.44
CA LYS A 213 22.85 -4.20 1.01
C LYS A 213 23.46 -2.95 1.66
N SER A 214 23.43 -2.88 2.98
CA SER A 214 23.98 -1.75 3.74
C SER A 214 25.44 -1.42 3.44
N ASP A 215 26.28 -2.45 3.16
CA ASP A 215 27.70 -2.34 2.83
C ASP A 215 28.00 -1.98 1.37
N GLY A 216 26.95 -1.75 0.55
CA GLY A 216 27.03 -1.48 -0.86
C GLY A 216 27.13 -2.72 -1.75
N GLN A 217 27.12 -3.93 -1.18
CA GLN A 217 27.10 -5.15 -1.99
C GLN A 217 25.81 -5.27 -2.79
N VAL A 218 25.93 -5.46 -4.09
CA VAL A 218 24.80 -5.71 -5.00
C VAL A 218 24.44 -7.20 -4.92
N ILE A 219 23.17 -7.48 -4.64
CA ILE A 219 22.56 -8.80 -4.73
C ILE A 219 21.71 -8.81 -6.00
N ASP A 220 22.24 -9.43 -7.03
CA ASP A 220 21.53 -9.59 -8.30
C ASP A 220 20.79 -10.92 -8.33
N CYS A 221 19.47 -10.83 -8.26
CA CYS A 221 18.53 -11.93 -8.42
C CYS A 221 17.61 -11.67 -9.63
N MET A 222 18.10 -10.90 -10.63
CA MET A 222 17.32 -10.57 -11.82
C MET A 222 17.07 -11.83 -12.64
N ASN A 223 15.80 -12.09 -12.90
CA ASN A 223 15.35 -13.19 -13.74
C ASN A 223 13.97 -12.85 -14.31
N THR A 224 13.66 -13.33 -15.51
CA THR A 224 12.35 -13.19 -16.16
C THR A 224 11.65 -14.53 -16.39
N LEU A 225 12.24 -15.62 -15.89
CA LEU A 225 11.69 -16.96 -16.00
C LEU A 225 10.59 -17.19 -14.95
N LYS A 226 9.50 -17.84 -15.35
CA LYS A 226 8.41 -18.23 -14.43
C LYS A 226 8.81 -19.35 -13.46
N LYS A 227 9.83 -20.11 -13.79
CA LYS A 227 10.37 -21.20 -12.97
C LYS A 227 11.88 -21.04 -12.86
N ASP A 228 12.35 -20.90 -11.63
CA ASP A 228 13.75 -20.92 -11.28
C ASP A 228 13.89 -21.53 -9.89
N ASN A 229 14.39 -22.76 -9.83
CA ASN A 229 14.65 -23.49 -8.58
C ASN A 229 16.16 -23.60 -8.29
N THR A 230 16.95 -22.65 -8.78
CA THR A 230 18.41 -22.64 -8.62
C THR A 230 18.78 -22.01 -7.27
N GLY A 231 18.85 -22.80 -6.22
CA GLY A 231 19.22 -22.37 -4.87
C GLY A 231 18.08 -21.68 -4.10
N TYR A 232 18.44 -20.90 -3.08
CA TYR A 232 17.47 -20.16 -2.28
C TYR A 232 16.87 -18.96 -3.04
N HIS A 233 15.59 -18.74 -2.87
CA HIS A 233 14.89 -17.60 -3.49
C HIS A 233 15.21 -16.28 -2.76
N LEU A 234 16.45 -15.79 -2.87
CA LEU A 234 16.93 -14.61 -2.15
C LEU A 234 16.11 -13.34 -2.42
N LYS A 235 15.50 -13.23 -3.61
CA LYS A 235 14.60 -12.10 -3.93
C LYS A 235 13.49 -11.90 -2.90
N HIS A 236 12.97 -13.00 -2.31
CA HIS A 236 11.89 -12.94 -1.33
C HIS A 236 12.32 -12.35 0.02
N LEU A 237 13.62 -12.25 0.30
CA LEU A 237 14.13 -11.56 1.48
C LEU A 237 13.87 -10.04 1.42
N PHE A 238 13.80 -9.48 0.20
CA PHE A 238 13.59 -8.04 0.00
C PHE A 238 12.12 -7.68 -0.16
N VAL A 239 11.27 -8.62 -0.62
CA VAL A 239 9.83 -8.41 -0.73
C VAL A 239 9.22 -8.37 0.68
N GLY A 240 8.58 -7.24 1.03
CA GLY A 240 8.02 -7.01 2.37
C GLY A 240 9.06 -6.68 3.44
N SER A 241 10.33 -6.39 3.07
CA SER A 241 11.38 -6.01 4.03
C SER A 241 11.37 -4.53 4.44
N GLU A 242 10.55 -3.72 3.81
CA GLU A 242 10.39 -2.28 4.04
C GLU A 242 11.73 -1.51 4.05
N GLY A 243 12.67 -1.92 3.17
CA GLY A 243 13.98 -1.29 3.05
C GLY A 243 14.95 -1.57 4.21
N THR A 244 14.62 -2.47 5.11
CA THR A 244 15.47 -2.79 6.27
C THR A 244 16.57 -3.82 5.98
N LEU A 245 16.42 -4.63 4.92
CA LEU A 245 17.38 -5.65 4.51
C LEU A 245 18.22 -5.26 3.29
N GLY A 246 17.77 -4.25 2.55
CA GLY A 246 18.41 -3.73 1.36
C GLY A 246 17.52 -2.75 0.62
N LEU A 247 18.11 -1.96 -0.29
CA LEU A 247 17.39 -1.06 -1.18
C LEU A 247 17.20 -1.74 -2.54
N VAL A 248 15.94 -1.98 -2.93
CA VAL A 248 15.60 -2.54 -4.25
C VAL A 248 15.83 -1.48 -5.32
N THR A 249 16.54 -1.83 -6.39
CA THR A 249 16.92 -0.91 -7.47
C THR A 249 16.30 -1.25 -8.81
N GLU A 250 16.08 -2.53 -9.10
CA GLU A 250 15.44 -3.02 -10.33
C GLU A 250 14.53 -4.20 -10.02
N VAL A 251 13.46 -4.38 -10.80
CA VAL A 251 12.49 -5.45 -10.63
C VAL A 251 12.06 -6.04 -11.98
N ALA A 252 11.76 -7.34 -11.98
CA ALA A 252 11.09 -8.05 -13.06
C ALA A 252 9.76 -8.57 -12.55
N ILE A 253 8.65 -8.21 -13.22
CA ILE A 253 7.28 -8.53 -12.79
C ILE A 253 6.56 -9.29 -13.90
N GLN A 254 5.84 -10.36 -13.52
CA GLN A 254 4.90 -11.06 -14.39
C GLN A 254 3.68 -10.18 -14.62
N CYS A 255 3.36 -9.94 -15.90
CA CYS A 255 2.27 -9.09 -16.34
C CYS A 255 1.20 -9.94 -17.05
N PRO A 256 -0.06 -9.96 -16.59
CA PRO A 256 -1.12 -10.67 -17.28
C PRO A 256 -1.58 -9.91 -18.52
N PRO A 257 -2.27 -10.60 -19.47
CA PRO A 257 -2.95 -9.95 -20.57
C PRO A 257 -3.99 -8.95 -20.07
N LYS A 258 -4.08 -7.80 -20.74
CA LYS A 258 -5.12 -6.80 -20.47
C LYS A 258 -6.49 -7.37 -20.86
N PRO A 259 -7.50 -7.35 -19.98
CA PRO A 259 -8.82 -7.86 -20.30
C PRO A 259 -9.48 -7.03 -21.41
N GLN A 260 -10.23 -7.70 -22.27
CA GLN A 260 -10.99 -7.10 -23.37
C GLN A 260 -12.39 -6.65 -22.93
N SER A 261 -12.86 -7.21 -21.82
CA SER A 261 -14.19 -6.97 -21.25
C SER A 261 -14.03 -6.72 -19.76
N VAL A 262 -14.65 -5.65 -19.26
CA VAL A 262 -14.76 -5.35 -17.83
C VAL A 262 -16.19 -4.95 -17.53
N SER A 263 -16.78 -5.53 -16.50
CA SER A 263 -18.10 -5.17 -15.98
C SER A 263 -18.02 -5.01 -14.46
N LEU A 264 -18.74 -4.05 -13.93
CA LEU A 264 -18.77 -3.71 -12.51
C LEU A 264 -20.19 -3.78 -11.99
N ALA A 265 -20.40 -4.50 -10.89
CA ALA A 265 -21.68 -4.62 -10.20
C ALA A 265 -21.57 -4.01 -8.80
N LEU A 266 -22.48 -3.09 -8.45
CA LEU A 266 -22.72 -2.66 -7.08
C LEU A 266 -23.97 -3.37 -6.57
N LEU A 267 -23.86 -4.08 -5.45
CA LEU A 267 -24.88 -4.98 -4.91
C LEU A 267 -25.20 -4.59 -3.47
N GLY A 268 -26.48 -4.43 -3.12
CA GLY A 268 -26.96 -4.11 -1.79
C GLY A 268 -27.48 -5.33 -1.04
N MET A 269 -27.18 -5.48 0.26
CA MET A 269 -27.58 -6.62 1.07
C MET A 269 -27.84 -6.29 2.56
N LYS A 270 -28.59 -7.18 3.24
CA LYS A 270 -29.09 -6.92 4.61
C LYS A 270 -28.08 -7.23 5.70
N THR A 271 -27.20 -8.20 5.52
CA THR A 271 -26.28 -8.66 6.56
C THR A 271 -24.92 -9.00 5.98
N PHE A 272 -23.88 -9.04 6.82
CA PHE A 272 -22.57 -9.49 6.42
C PHE A 272 -22.58 -10.99 5.98
N ASP A 273 -23.41 -11.81 6.59
CA ASP A 273 -23.56 -13.21 6.15
C ASP A 273 -24.06 -13.32 4.71
N HIS A 274 -24.93 -12.42 4.26
CA HIS A 274 -25.31 -12.33 2.85
C HIS A 274 -24.13 -11.90 1.98
N ALA A 275 -23.23 -11.02 2.47
CA ALA A 275 -22.01 -10.67 1.75
C ALA A 275 -21.08 -11.88 1.56
N LEU A 276 -20.92 -12.72 2.59
CA LEU A 276 -20.16 -13.98 2.48
C LEU A 276 -20.80 -14.97 1.53
N GLN A 277 -22.14 -15.14 1.58
CA GLN A 277 -22.88 -16.01 0.65
C GLN A 277 -22.74 -15.51 -0.79
N CYS A 278 -22.86 -14.20 -1.02
CA CYS A 278 -22.66 -13.56 -2.32
C CYS A 278 -21.26 -13.84 -2.86
N PHE A 279 -20.21 -13.64 -2.04
CA PHE A 279 -18.84 -13.92 -2.43
C PHE A 279 -18.62 -15.42 -2.72
N ARG A 280 -19.16 -16.31 -1.90
CA ARG A 280 -19.10 -17.76 -2.14
C ARG A 280 -19.74 -18.13 -3.48
N LEU A 281 -20.93 -17.57 -3.79
CA LEU A 281 -21.62 -17.79 -5.04
C LEU A 281 -20.82 -17.22 -6.23
N ALA A 282 -20.27 -16.01 -6.08
CA ALA A 282 -19.42 -15.38 -7.10
C ALA A 282 -18.18 -16.25 -7.40
N ARG A 283 -17.47 -16.73 -6.38
CA ARG A 283 -16.33 -17.64 -6.55
C ARG A 283 -16.69 -18.93 -7.29
N SER A 284 -17.91 -19.45 -7.08
CA SER A 284 -18.36 -20.66 -7.74
C SER A 284 -18.74 -20.47 -9.22
N LEU A 285 -19.35 -19.32 -9.55
CA LEU A 285 -19.92 -19.07 -10.87
C LEU A 285 -19.05 -18.19 -11.77
N LEU A 286 -18.22 -17.35 -11.19
CA LEU A 286 -17.40 -16.35 -11.87
C LEU A 286 -15.90 -16.61 -11.72
N ALA A 287 -15.49 -17.79 -11.25
CA ALA A 287 -14.13 -18.13 -10.83
C ALA A 287 -13.02 -17.61 -11.77
N GLU A 288 -13.19 -17.79 -13.09
CA GLU A 288 -12.20 -17.43 -14.08
C GLU A 288 -12.27 -15.95 -14.54
N VAL A 289 -13.32 -15.22 -14.13
CA VAL A 289 -13.55 -13.83 -14.58
C VAL A 289 -13.68 -12.82 -13.44
N ILE A 290 -13.88 -13.26 -12.19
CA ILE A 290 -13.87 -12.36 -11.03
C ILE A 290 -12.49 -11.73 -10.86
N SER A 291 -12.40 -10.41 -10.81
CA SER A 291 -11.14 -9.67 -10.66
C SER A 291 -11.03 -8.91 -9.34
N SER A 292 -12.15 -8.45 -8.79
CA SER A 292 -12.20 -7.78 -7.49
C SER A 292 -13.53 -8.04 -6.78
N CYS A 293 -13.51 -8.05 -5.45
CA CYS A 293 -14.70 -8.16 -4.60
C CYS A 293 -14.49 -7.32 -3.34
N GLU A 294 -15.06 -6.13 -3.35
CA GLU A 294 -14.93 -5.14 -2.29
C GLU A 294 -16.19 -5.08 -1.43
N VAL A 295 -16.05 -5.10 -0.13
CA VAL A 295 -17.17 -4.91 0.79
C VAL A 295 -17.11 -3.53 1.45
N MET A 296 -18.27 -2.91 1.65
CA MET A 296 -18.45 -1.66 2.38
C MET A 296 -19.65 -1.79 3.30
N ASP A 297 -19.53 -1.34 4.56
CA ASP A 297 -20.71 -1.16 5.40
C ASP A 297 -21.41 0.18 5.07
N TYR A 298 -22.64 0.33 5.57
CA TYR A 298 -23.43 1.55 5.38
C TYR A 298 -22.69 2.80 5.84
N GLU A 299 -22.03 2.72 6.99
CA GLU A 299 -21.33 3.85 7.58
C GLU A 299 -20.18 4.33 6.69
N SER A 300 -19.42 3.40 6.11
CA SER A 300 -18.34 3.73 5.16
C SER A 300 -18.86 4.45 3.91
N LEU A 301 -19.93 3.91 3.29
CA LEU A 301 -20.55 4.52 2.11
C LEU A 301 -21.18 5.88 2.46
N SER A 302 -21.84 5.97 3.61
CA SER A 302 -22.45 7.19 4.11
C SER A 302 -21.45 8.34 4.30
N GLN A 303 -20.21 8.06 4.72
CA GLN A 303 -19.16 9.09 4.81
C GLN A 303 -18.90 9.72 3.41
N VAL A 304 -18.79 8.91 2.38
CA VAL A 304 -18.52 9.40 1.00
C VAL A 304 -19.71 10.20 0.47
N THR A 305 -20.93 9.67 0.61
CA THR A 305 -22.13 10.32 0.09
C THR A 305 -22.40 11.65 0.75
N LYS A 306 -22.26 11.73 2.07
CA LYS A 306 -22.55 12.94 2.87
C LYS A 306 -21.44 13.98 2.78
N LYS A 307 -20.16 13.57 2.99
CA LYS A 307 -19.05 14.52 3.08
C LYS A 307 -18.52 14.93 1.71
N LEU A 308 -18.45 14.00 0.74
CA LEU A 308 -17.88 14.28 -0.59
C LEU A 308 -18.96 14.50 -1.65
N ARG A 309 -20.24 14.40 -1.27
CA ARG A 309 -21.40 14.61 -2.16
C ARG A 309 -21.38 13.73 -3.41
N VAL A 310 -20.86 12.50 -3.29
CA VAL A 310 -20.93 11.48 -4.33
C VAL A 310 -22.24 10.73 -4.17
N SER A 311 -23.09 10.73 -5.19
CA SER A 311 -24.39 10.04 -5.11
C SER A 311 -24.23 8.53 -5.26
N SER A 312 -24.88 7.76 -4.36
CA SER A 312 -25.08 6.32 -4.56
C SER A 312 -26.23 6.09 -5.56
N PRO A 313 -26.09 5.15 -6.50
CA PRO A 313 -27.19 4.77 -7.39
C PRO A 313 -28.17 3.74 -6.77
N LEU A 314 -27.86 3.19 -5.61
CA LEU A 314 -28.72 2.27 -4.85
C LEU A 314 -29.32 2.94 -3.64
N ASP A 315 -30.43 2.38 -3.14
CA ASP A 315 -30.98 2.72 -1.84
C ASP A 315 -30.03 2.37 -0.70
N ASP A 316 -30.38 2.78 0.52
CA ASP A 316 -29.58 2.49 1.71
C ASP A 316 -29.69 1.02 2.11
N HIS A 317 -28.55 0.33 2.15
CA HIS A 317 -28.41 -1.05 2.62
C HIS A 317 -27.36 -1.13 3.73
N PRO A 318 -27.48 -2.08 4.68
CA PRO A 318 -26.46 -2.30 5.71
C PRO A 318 -25.08 -2.64 5.15
N PHE A 319 -25.02 -3.36 4.03
CA PHE A 319 -23.79 -3.76 3.36
C PHE A 319 -23.90 -3.62 1.84
N TYR A 320 -22.75 -3.37 1.24
CA TYR A 320 -22.60 -3.31 -0.20
C TYR A 320 -21.41 -4.16 -0.64
N ILE A 321 -21.53 -4.82 -1.79
CA ILE A 321 -20.42 -5.42 -2.51
C ILE A 321 -20.24 -4.68 -3.83
N LEU A 322 -19.01 -4.25 -4.13
CA LEU A 322 -18.56 -3.83 -5.44
C LEU A 322 -17.78 -4.98 -6.05
N LEU A 323 -18.36 -5.62 -7.08
CA LEU A 323 -17.83 -6.82 -7.73
C LEU A 323 -17.37 -6.47 -9.14
N GLU A 324 -16.10 -6.71 -9.46
CA GLU A 324 -15.57 -6.54 -10.81
C GLU A 324 -15.38 -7.91 -11.48
N VAL A 325 -15.84 -7.98 -12.71
CA VAL A 325 -15.66 -9.12 -13.62
C VAL A 325 -14.88 -8.63 -14.83
N SER A 326 -13.77 -9.30 -15.14
CA SER A 326 -12.94 -8.96 -16.29
C SER A 326 -12.52 -10.22 -17.06
N GLY A 327 -12.65 -10.21 -18.39
CA GLY A 327 -12.43 -11.37 -19.23
C GLY A 327 -11.98 -11.03 -20.65
N SER A 328 -11.97 -12.04 -21.50
CA SER A 328 -11.52 -11.93 -22.90
C SER A 328 -12.66 -11.88 -23.92
N CYS A 329 -13.90 -12.18 -23.50
CA CYS A 329 -15.04 -12.22 -24.38
C CYS A 329 -16.28 -11.64 -23.69
N ARG A 330 -16.69 -10.46 -24.10
CA ARG A 330 -17.77 -9.69 -23.49
C ARG A 330 -19.07 -10.47 -23.35
N SER A 331 -19.51 -11.17 -24.40
CA SER A 331 -20.80 -11.91 -24.39
C SER A 331 -20.79 -13.05 -23.37
N HIS A 332 -19.67 -13.79 -23.25
CA HIS A 332 -19.54 -14.86 -22.29
C HIS A 332 -19.46 -14.33 -20.85
N ASP A 333 -18.74 -13.24 -20.65
CA ASP A 333 -18.56 -12.61 -19.33
C ASP A 333 -19.90 -12.03 -18.83
N GLU A 334 -20.68 -11.37 -19.71
CA GLU A 334 -22.02 -10.84 -19.40
C GLU A 334 -23.03 -11.97 -19.10
N GLU A 335 -23.02 -13.08 -19.87
CA GLU A 335 -23.87 -14.24 -19.60
C GLU A 335 -23.61 -14.84 -18.23
N LYS A 336 -22.33 -15.04 -17.88
CA LYS A 336 -21.94 -15.53 -16.55
C LYS A 336 -22.36 -14.58 -15.43
N LEU A 337 -22.11 -13.29 -15.60
CA LEU A 337 -22.49 -12.28 -14.62
C LEU A 337 -24.01 -12.24 -14.42
N ASN A 338 -24.80 -12.27 -15.50
CA ASN A 338 -26.25 -12.31 -15.43
C ASN A 338 -26.77 -13.58 -14.74
N SER A 339 -26.17 -14.75 -15.03
CA SER A 339 -26.52 -16.01 -14.35
C SER A 339 -26.22 -15.95 -12.86
N PHE A 340 -25.10 -15.37 -12.47
CA PHE A 340 -24.75 -15.15 -11.06
C PHE A 340 -25.77 -14.21 -10.38
N LEU A 341 -26.06 -13.06 -10.98
CA LEU A 341 -26.98 -12.07 -10.42
C LEU A 341 -28.39 -12.63 -10.25
N GLN A 342 -28.89 -13.37 -11.24
CA GLN A 342 -30.21 -14.02 -11.15
C GLN A 342 -30.27 -15.00 -9.97
N LYS A 343 -29.26 -15.87 -9.79
CA LYS A 343 -29.20 -16.80 -8.67
C LYS A 343 -29.07 -16.10 -7.31
N ALA A 344 -28.30 -14.99 -7.25
CA ALA A 344 -28.14 -14.21 -6.04
C ALA A 344 -29.44 -13.49 -5.62
N LEU A 345 -30.22 -13.01 -6.61
CA LEU A 345 -31.56 -12.45 -6.40
C LEU A 345 -32.56 -13.53 -5.96
N ASP A 346 -32.63 -14.65 -6.69
CA ASP A 346 -33.58 -15.74 -6.41
C ASP A 346 -33.38 -16.36 -5.02
N SER A 347 -32.11 -16.39 -4.55
CA SER A 347 -31.78 -16.88 -3.20
C SER A 347 -31.98 -15.82 -2.11
N GLY A 348 -32.30 -14.57 -2.44
CA GLY A 348 -32.40 -13.45 -1.50
C GLY A 348 -31.06 -13.00 -0.91
N THR A 349 -29.95 -13.45 -1.48
CA THR A 349 -28.58 -13.06 -1.04
C THR A 349 -28.32 -11.58 -1.32
N ILE A 350 -28.84 -11.06 -2.41
CA ILE A 350 -28.82 -9.62 -2.73
C ILE A 350 -30.27 -9.09 -2.78
N ASN A 351 -30.45 -7.82 -2.44
CA ASN A 351 -31.76 -7.17 -2.41
C ASN A 351 -31.93 -6.13 -3.50
N ASP A 352 -30.82 -5.54 -3.94
CA ASP A 352 -30.75 -4.48 -4.92
C ASP A 352 -29.40 -4.57 -5.66
N GLY A 353 -29.30 -4.03 -6.88
CA GLY A 353 -28.05 -4.04 -7.60
C GLY A 353 -28.07 -3.27 -8.91
N LEU A 354 -26.91 -2.76 -9.26
CA LEU A 354 -26.65 -2.08 -10.53
C LEU A 354 -25.45 -2.70 -11.21
N VAL A 355 -25.54 -2.96 -12.50
CA VAL A 355 -24.42 -3.43 -13.32
C VAL A 355 -24.11 -2.42 -14.42
N THR A 356 -22.84 -2.21 -14.68
CA THR A 356 -22.39 -1.35 -15.79
C THR A 356 -21.07 -1.85 -16.38
N ASN A 357 -20.89 -1.62 -17.68
CA ASN A 357 -19.64 -1.79 -18.41
C ASN A 357 -19.20 -0.48 -19.09
N GLU A 358 -19.91 0.62 -18.81
CA GLU A 358 -19.57 1.95 -19.30
C GLU A 358 -18.44 2.55 -18.42
N PRO A 359 -17.28 2.91 -18.99
CA PRO A 359 -16.13 3.41 -18.21
C PRO A 359 -16.45 4.58 -17.29
N SER A 360 -17.29 5.53 -17.76
CA SER A 360 -17.67 6.69 -16.96
C SER A 360 -18.52 6.34 -15.73
N LYS A 361 -19.42 5.34 -15.86
CA LYS A 361 -20.23 4.84 -14.74
C LYS A 361 -19.42 3.96 -13.81
N MET A 362 -18.55 3.12 -14.36
CA MET A 362 -17.61 2.33 -13.55
C MET A 362 -16.73 3.21 -12.67
N ASN A 363 -16.15 4.27 -13.22
CA ASN A 363 -15.37 5.24 -12.43
C ASN A 363 -16.18 5.87 -11.29
N LYS A 364 -17.46 6.18 -11.50
CA LYS A 364 -18.34 6.71 -10.44
C LYS A 364 -18.58 5.68 -9.35
N LEU A 365 -18.77 4.41 -9.69
CA LEU A 365 -18.94 3.34 -8.70
C LEU A 365 -17.65 3.11 -7.92
N TRP A 366 -16.48 3.10 -8.59
CA TRP A 366 -15.20 3.01 -7.91
C TRP A 366 -14.94 4.18 -6.96
N GLN A 367 -15.36 5.40 -7.30
CA GLN A 367 -15.25 6.55 -6.40
C GLN A 367 -15.98 6.35 -5.06
N LEU A 368 -17.08 5.61 -5.02
CA LEU A 368 -17.77 5.27 -3.77
C LEU A 368 -16.88 4.46 -2.83
N ARG A 369 -16.03 3.59 -3.38
CA ARG A 369 -15.11 2.74 -2.60
C ARG A 369 -13.76 3.41 -2.35
N GLU A 370 -13.15 3.96 -3.40
CA GLU A 370 -11.77 4.50 -3.34
C GLU A 370 -11.66 5.79 -2.53
N ARG A 371 -12.74 6.57 -2.45
CA ARG A 371 -12.75 7.84 -1.72
C ARG A 371 -13.21 7.72 -0.26
N ILE A 372 -13.44 6.50 0.25
CA ILE A 372 -13.75 6.32 1.68
C ILE A 372 -12.63 6.90 2.57
N PRO A 373 -11.33 6.61 2.35
CA PRO A 373 -10.27 7.22 3.16
C PRO A 373 -10.29 8.75 3.13
N GLU A 374 -10.52 9.38 1.97
CA GLU A 374 -10.65 10.84 1.86
C GLU A 374 -11.80 11.37 2.73
N ALA A 375 -12.94 10.70 2.68
CA ALA A 375 -14.12 11.09 3.46
C ALA A 375 -13.90 10.96 4.98
N LEU A 376 -13.16 9.93 5.41
CA LEU A 376 -12.85 9.71 6.83
C LEU A 376 -11.97 10.82 7.43
N PHE A 377 -11.10 11.43 6.63
CA PHE A 377 -10.25 12.55 7.07
C PHE A 377 -10.90 13.93 6.87
N THR A 378 -12.08 14.00 6.26
CA THR A 378 -12.79 15.26 6.12
C THR A 378 -13.46 15.63 7.45
N ASP A 379 -13.00 16.72 8.05
CA ASP A 379 -13.51 17.26 9.33
C ASP A 379 -13.39 16.30 10.54
N SER A 380 -12.48 15.30 10.48
CA SER A 380 -12.27 14.34 11.57
C SER A 380 -10.85 13.80 11.58
N TYR A 381 -10.40 13.30 12.73
CA TYR A 381 -9.23 12.44 12.85
C TYR A 381 -9.66 10.98 12.72
N ALA A 382 -8.89 10.17 11.99
CA ALA A 382 -9.20 8.75 11.82
C ALA A 382 -8.05 7.86 12.36
N TYR A 383 -8.39 6.92 13.24
CA TYR A 383 -7.52 5.81 13.64
C TYR A 383 -7.72 4.69 12.62
N LEU A 384 -6.66 4.34 11.90
CA LEU A 384 -6.68 3.41 10.77
C LEU A 384 -6.03 2.09 11.13
N TYR A 385 -6.72 0.99 10.87
CA TYR A 385 -6.23 -0.37 11.02
C TYR A 385 -6.45 -1.13 9.71
N ASP A 386 -5.36 -1.56 9.13
CA ASP A 386 -5.29 -2.41 7.95
C ASP A 386 -4.94 -3.81 8.44
N ILE A 387 -5.90 -4.73 8.39
CA ILE A 387 -5.82 -6.04 9.05
C ILE A 387 -6.32 -7.14 8.14
N SER A 388 -5.77 -8.35 8.29
CA SER A 388 -6.31 -9.54 7.63
C SER A 388 -6.95 -10.46 8.65
N LEU A 389 -8.11 -11.01 8.31
CA LEU A 389 -8.90 -11.89 9.18
C LEU A 389 -9.44 -13.08 8.39
N PRO A 390 -9.64 -14.24 9.08
CA PRO A 390 -10.50 -15.28 8.55
C PRO A 390 -11.89 -14.72 8.24
N LEU A 391 -12.48 -15.11 7.11
CA LEU A 391 -13.73 -14.51 6.63
C LEU A 391 -14.90 -14.65 7.61
N ASP A 392 -14.94 -15.75 8.38
CA ASP A 392 -15.97 -15.99 9.41
C ASP A 392 -15.97 -14.95 10.53
N SER A 393 -14.81 -14.35 10.83
CA SER A 393 -14.63 -13.30 11.85
C SER A 393 -14.38 -11.91 11.28
N TYR A 394 -14.31 -11.78 9.97
CA TYR A 394 -13.88 -10.59 9.25
C TYR A 394 -14.54 -9.29 9.72
N TYR A 395 -15.88 -9.28 9.89
CA TYR A 395 -16.62 -8.08 10.24
C TYR A 395 -16.95 -7.99 11.74
N GLN A 396 -16.72 -9.05 12.53
CA GLN A 396 -17.16 -9.11 13.93
C GLN A 396 -16.53 -8.04 14.82
N ILE A 397 -15.29 -7.62 14.53
CA ILE A 397 -14.59 -6.58 15.29
C ILE A 397 -15.29 -5.21 15.22
N VAL A 398 -15.99 -4.91 14.11
CA VAL A 398 -16.63 -3.60 13.90
C VAL A 398 -17.78 -3.38 14.92
N PRO A 399 -18.79 -4.27 15.06
CA PRO A 399 -19.84 -4.10 16.08
C PRO A 399 -19.30 -4.20 17.51
N GLU A 400 -18.27 -5.00 17.76
CA GLU A 400 -17.63 -5.06 19.08
C GLU A 400 -16.99 -3.72 19.46
N LEU A 401 -16.26 -3.08 18.53
CA LEU A 401 -15.71 -1.75 18.76
C LEU A 401 -16.79 -0.68 18.87
N ARG A 402 -17.86 -0.74 18.09
CA ARG A 402 -19.01 0.17 18.25
C ARG A 402 -19.55 0.09 19.68
N THR A 403 -19.69 -1.10 20.24
CA THR A 403 -20.14 -1.31 21.61
C THR A 403 -19.10 -0.83 22.62
N ARG A 404 -17.82 -1.18 22.45
CA ARG A 404 -16.72 -0.83 23.35
C ARG A 404 -16.51 0.69 23.48
N LEU A 405 -16.72 1.41 22.39
CA LEU A 405 -16.46 2.86 22.32
C LEU A 405 -17.70 3.72 22.58
N GLN A 406 -18.84 3.11 22.99
CA GLN A 406 -20.02 3.87 23.39
C GLN A 406 -19.71 4.83 24.54
N GLY A 407 -20.17 6.08 24.42
CA GLY A 407 -19.95 7.12 25.43
C GLY A 407 -18.53 7.69 25.45
N THR A 408 -17.70 7.36 24.47
CA THR A 408 -16.44 8.05 24.21
C THR A 408 -16.61 9.15 23.16
N GLU A 409 -15.54 9.81 22.78
CA GLU A 409 -15.51 10.81 21.70
C GLU A 409 -15.45 10.20 20.28
N ALA A 410 -15.44 8.86 20.15
CA ALA A 410 -15.55 8.21 18.85
C ALA A 410 -16.89 8.56 18.19
N THR A 411 -16.85 9.09 16.97
CA THR A 411 -18.05 9.49 16.23
C THR A 411 -18.55 8.37 15.32
N ASP A 412 -17.65 7.61 14.74
CA ASP A 412 -17.96 6.52 13.81
C ASP A 412 -16.95 5.38 13.93
N VAL A 413 -17.42 4.14 13.72
CA VAL A 413 -16.59 2.96 13.52
C VAL A 413 -17.05 2.32 12.21
N THR A 414 -16.16 2.27 11.21
CA THR A 414 -16.48 1.82 9.86
C THR A 414 -15.62 0.63 9.45
N GLY A 415 -16.18 -0.25 8.61
CA GLY A 415 -15.48 -1.40 8.06
C GLY A 415 -15.72 -1.54 6.56
N PHE A 416 -14.65 -1.48 5.80
CA PHE A 416 -14.66 -1.75 4.37
C PHE A 416 -13.37 -2.46 3.97
N GLY A 417 -13.31 -3.07 2.79
CA GLY A 417 -12.06 -3.68 2.35
C GLY A 417 -12.23 -4.75 1.28
N HIS A 418 -11.12 -5.47 1.06
CA HIS A 418 -10.99 -6.51 0.05
C HIS A 418 -11.54 -7.84 0.59
N LEU A 419 -12.84 -8.09 0.37
CA LEU A 419 -13.47 -9.34 0.84
C LEU A 419 -12.79 -10.56 0.20
N GLY A 420 -12.24 -10.39 -1.00
CA GLY A 420 -11.60 -11.45 -1.77
C GLY A 420 -10.39 -12.08 -1.10
N ASP A 421 -9.66 -11.33 -0.29
CA ASP A 421 -8.40 -11.75 0.35
C ASP A 421 -8.39 -11.61 1.89
N GLY A 422 -9.53 -11.20 2.46
CA GLY A 422 -9.70 -11.09 3.91
C GLY A 422 -9.10 -9.82 4.53
N ASN A 423 -8.76 -8.82 3.72
CA ASN A 423 -8.24 -7.54 4.20
C ASN A 423 -9.39 -6.59 4.59
N LEU A 424 -9.44 -6.24 5.85
CA LEU A 424 -10.37 -5.25 6.41
C LEU A 424 -9.64 -3.95 6.73
N HIS A 425 -10.13 -2.85 6.18
CA HIS A 425 -9.83 -1.50 6.63
C HIS A 425 -10.84 -1.10 7.71
N LEU A 426 -10.40 -1.22 8.95
CA LEU A 426 -11.15 -0.84 10.14
C LEU A 426 -10.77 0.57 10.54
N ASN A 427 -11.75 1.46 10.69
CA ASN A 427 -11.47 2.86 10.98
C ASN A 427 -12.36 3.36 12.11
N ILE A 428 -11.78 4.14 13.00
CA ILE A 428 -12.48 4.83 14.08
C ILE A 428 -12.27 6.33 13.88
N CYS A 429 -13.36 7.09 13.74
CA CYS A 429 -13.30 8.54 13.61
C CYS A 429 -13.55 9.23 14.96
N ALA A 430 -12.90 10.37 15.16
CA ALA A 430 -13.10 11.26 16.28
C ALA A 430 -12.88 12.72 15.84
N PRO A 431 -13.36 13.75 16.56
CA PRO A 431 -13.14 15.15 16.20
C PRO A 431 -11.66 15.53 16.11
N GLN A 432 -10.81 14.92 16.95
CA GLN A 432 -9.37 15.13 17.01
C GLN A 432 -8.67 13.88 17.57
N PHE A 433 -7.36 13.86 17.50
CA PHE A 433 -6.55 12.82 18.16
C PHE A 433 -6.71 12.88 19.67
N SER A 434 -6.91 11.73 20.31
CA SER A 434 -7.04 11.56 21.75
C SER A 434 -6.25 10.36 22.22
N PRO A 435 -5.23 10.54 23.09
CA PRO A 435 -4.53 9.43 23.72
C PRO A 435 -5.43 8.51 24.53
N GLU A 436 -6.47 9.06 25.19
CA GLU A 436 -7.44 8.32 25.99
C GLU A 436 -8.28 7.41 25.13
N LEU A 437 -8.70 7.88 23.94
CA LEU A 437 -9.42 7.06 22.98
C LEU A 437 -8.50 5.99 22.39
N LEU A 438 -7.26 6.35 21.99
CA LEU A 438 -6.28 5.39 21.51
C LEU A 438 -6.03 4.26 22.52
N ALA A 439 -5.89 4.57 23.83
CA ALA A 439 -5.71 3.58 24.88
C ALA A 439 -6.91 2.63 25.06
N LYS A 440 -8.10 3.00 24.59
CA LYS A 440 -9.27 2.12 24.57
C LYS A 440 -9.33 1.23 23.33
N ILE A 441 -8.70 1.68 22.23
CA ILE A 441 -8.64 0.97 20.96
C ILE A 441 -7.44 0.01 20.96
N GLU A 442 -6.27 0.49 21.36
CA GLU A 442 -5.02 -0.30 21.44
C GLU A 442 -4.70 -0.62 22.93
N PRO A 443 -4.26 -1.85 23.27
CA PRO A 443 -3.93 -2.98 22.36
C PRO A 443 -5.15 -3.85 21.98
N PHE A 444 -6.37 -3.55 22.40
CA PHE A 444 -7.54 -4.41 22.20
C PHE A 444 -7.69 -4.91 20.75
N VAL A 445 -7.54 -4.02 19.75
CA VAL A 445 -7.66 -4.41 18.33
C VAL A 445 -6.63 -5.49 17.98
N PHE A 446 -5.39 -5.35 18.41
CA PHE A 446 -4.32 -6.30 18.10
C PHE A 446 -4.47 -7.63 18.86
N GLU A 447 -4.91 -7.59 20.11
CA GLU A 447 -5.26 -8.78 20.90
C GLU A 447 -6.39 -9.57 20.24
N TRP A 448 -7.47 -8.87 19.88
CA TRP A 448 -8.64 -9.45 19.24
C TRP A 448 -8.29 -10.15 17.92
N ILE A 449 -7.45 -9.53 17.09
CA ILE A 449 -6.95 -10.08 15.83
C ILE A 449 -6.10 -11.34 16.06
N SER A 450 -5.18 -11.25 17.03
CA SER A 450 -4.27 -12.36 17.37
C SER A 450 -5.03 -13.60 17.84
N GLU A 451 -6.05 -13.43 18.69
CA GLU A 451 -6.89 -14.51 19.18
C GLU A 451 -7.61 -15.28 18.07
N ARG A 452 -7.86 -14.62 16.93
CA ARG A 452 -8.55 -15.20 15.77
C ARG A 452 -7.60 -15.61 14.63
N GLY A 453 -6.30 -15.62 14.89
CA GLY A 453 -5.29 -16.01 13.91
C GLY A 453 -5.16 -15.04 12.74
N GLY A 454 -5.54 -13.78 12.93
CA GLY A 454 -5.41 -12.72 11.94
C GLY A 454 -4.03 -12.08 11.90
N SER A 455 -3.87 -11.11 10.99
CA SER A 455 -2.65 -10.30 10.88
C SER A 455 -2.94 -8.83 11.20
N ILE A 456 -2.06 -8.22 12.00
CA ILE A 456 -2.15 -6.79 12.37
C ILE A 456 -1.81 -5.86 11.21
N SER A 457 -1.32 -6.38 10.09
CA SER A 457 -1.10 -5.63 8.86
C SER A 457 -1.35 -6.52 7.66
N ALA A 458 -2.31 -6.15 6.83
CA ALA A 458 -2.63 -6.86 5.60
C ALA A 458 -1.67 -6.46 4.47
N GLU A 459 -1.58 -5.16 4.17
CA GLU A 459 -0.79 -4.64 3.05
C GLU A 459 0.08 -3.42 3.38
N HIS A 460 -0.25 -2.64 4.44
CA HIS A 460 0.48 -1.39 4.76
C HIS A 460 1.88 -1.62 5.37
N GLY A 461 2.21 -2.84 5.79
CA GLY A 461 3.45 -3.17 6.47
C GLY A 461 3.40 -2.84 7.97
N ILE A 462 4.57 -2.81 8.59
CA ILE A 462 4.76 -2.49 10.01
C ILE A 462 5.22 -1.05 10.19
N GLY A 463 6.11 -0.59 9.31
CA GLY A 463 6.70 0.73 9.36
C GLY A 463 7.36 1.03 10.71
N PHE A 464 7.18 2.25 11.17
CA PHE A 464 7.52 2.67 12.53
C PHE A 464 6.38 2.36 13.53
N LYS A 465 5.13 2.61 13.14
CA LYS A 465 3.97 2.62 14.04
C LYS A 465 3.69 1.29 14.73
N LYS A 466 3.88 0.15 14.03
CA LYS A 466 3.45 -1.17 14.50
C LYS A 466 4.60 -2.04 15.05
N THR A 467 5.81 -1.52 15.22
CA THR A 467 6.97 -2.30 15.66
C THR A 467 6.74 -3.05 16.97
N GLU A 468 6.16 -2.38 17.98
CA GLU A 468 5.87 -2.96 19.29
C GLU A 468 4.74 -4.00 19.28
N PHE A 469 3.91 -3.97 18.22
CA PHE A 469 2.76 -4.88 18.05
C PHE A 469 3.09 -6.12 17.22
N LEU A 470 4.31 -6.26 16.71
CA LEU A 470 4.73 -7.38 15.86
C LEU A 470 4.44 -8.76 16.48
N ARG A 471 4.57 -8.87 17.80
CA ARG A 471 4.29 -10.08 18.59
C ARG A 471 2.86 -10.61 18.49
N TYR A 472 1.89 -9.78 18.11
CA TYR A 472 0.50 -10.20 17.94
C TYR A 472 0.24 -11.00 16.65
N SER A 473 1.20 -10.95 15.69
CA SER A 473 1.11 -11.73 14.44
C SER A 473 2.31 -12.65 14.21
N LYS A 474 3.38 -12.54 15.01
CA LYS A 474 4.61 -13.32 14.84
C LYS A 474 5.05 -13.92 16.17
N SER A 475 5.47 -15.20 16.14
CA SER A 475 6.05 -15.85 17.30
C SER A 475 7.43 -15.25 17.66
N ASP A 476 7.85 -15.42 18.91
CA ASP A 476 9.16 -14.97 19.38
C ASP A 476 10.30 -15.59 18.56
N ALA A 477 10.18 -16.87 18.17
CA ALA A 477 11.16 -17.54 17.31
C ALA A 477 11.24 -16.88 15.92
N ALA A 478 10.10 -16.48 15.33
CA ALA A 478 10.08 -15.78 14.06
C ALA A 478 10.71 -14.38 14.19
N ILE A 479 10.38 -13.63 15.24
CA ILE A 479 10.96 -12.30 15.51
C ILE A 479 12.48 -12.44 15.73
N HIS A 480 12.92 -13.43 16.49
CA HIS A 480 14.35 -13.71 16.67
C HIS A 480 15.06 -13.99 15.33
N THR A 481 14.46 -14.80 14.47
CA THR A 481 15.00 -15.09 13.12
C THR A 481 15.07 -13.84 12.25
N MET A 482 14.04 -12.99 12.27
CA MET A 482 14.06 -11.69 11.56
C MET A 482 15.23 -10.80 12.03
N ARG A 483 15.54 -10.78 13.32
CA ARG A 483 16.71 -10.05 13.87
C ARG A 483 18.02 -10.61 13.35
N GLN A 484 18.16 -11.94 13.35
CA GLN A 484 19.37 -12.58 12.79
C GLN A 484 19.54 -12.23 11.31
N MET A 485 18.45 -12.23 10.53
CA MET A 485 18.47 -11.81 9.14
C MET A 485 18.87 -10.32 9.00
N LYS A 486 18.28 -9.43 9.81
CA LYS A 486 18.66 -8.01 9.84
C LYS A 486 20.14 -7.85 10.16
N GLN A 487 20.65 -8.53 11.17
CA GLN A 487 22.07 -8.48 11.55
C GLN A 487 22.99 -9.02 10.45
N LEU A 488 22.59 -10.06 9.73
CA LEU A 488 23.35 -10.60 8.59
C LEU A 488 23.40 -9.61 7.41
N MET A 489 22.27 -8.96 7.10
CA MET A 489 22.14 -8.10 5.93
C MET A 489 22.58 -6.65 6.19
N ASP A 490 22.52 -6.22 7.44
CA ASP A 490 22.84 -4.86 7.89
C ASP A 490 23.49 -4.88 9.29
N PRO A 491 24.76 -5.31 9.41
CA PRO A 491 25.42 -5.49 10.70
C PRO A 491 25.55 -4.22 11.56
N LYS A 492 25.53 -3.04 10.93
CA LYS A 492 25.58 -1.74 11.62
C LYS A 492 24.21 -1.15 11.92
N GLY A 493 23.13 -1.76 11.40
CA GLY A 493 21.76 -1.26 11.57
C GLY A 493 21.46 0.08 10.90
N ILE A 494 22.22 0.47 9.88
CA ILE A 494 22.07 1.79 9.22
C ILE A 494 20.88 1.86 8.27
N LEU A 495 20.40 0.72 7.72
CA LEU A 495 19.30 0.68 6.76
C LEU A 495 17.95 0.80 7.47
N ASN A 496 17.25 1.87 7.19
CA ASN A 496 15.90 2.16 7.68
C ASN A 496 15.72 1.84 9.17
N PRO A 497 16.55 2.41 10.06
CA PRO A 497 16.50 2.11 11.49
C PRO A 497 15.13 2.45 12.09
N TYR A 498 14.80 1.83 13.23
CA TYR A 498 13.54 2.03 13.98
C TYR A 498 12.28 1.52 13.26
N LYS A 499 12.43 0.71 12.21
CA LYS A 499 11.31 0.20 11.42
C LYS A 499 11.26 -1.33 11.49
N VAL A 500 10.04 -1.87 11.32
CA VAL A 500 9.73 -3.31 11.25
C VAL A 500 9.96 -4.05 12.56
N LEU A 501 11.14 -3.95 13.15
CA LEU A 501 11.52 -4.63 14.39
C LEU A 501 11.47 -3.67 15.60
N PRO A 502 11.07 -4.14 16.80
CA PRO A 502 11.10 -3.33 18.01
C PRO A 502 12.49 -2.76 18.32
N VAL A 503 12.53 -1.48 18.75
CA VAL A 503 13.79 -0.73 18.96
C VAL A 503 14.66 -1.28 20.10
N GLU A 504 14.07 -1.87 21.13
CA GLU A 504 14.77 -2.43 22.31
C GLU A 504 15.72 -3.58 21.98
N LEU A 505 15.86 -3.91 20.70
CA LEU A 505 16.47 -5.14 20.23
C LEU A 505 17.72 -4.92 19.36
N PHE A 506 18.21 -3.66 19.31
CA PHE A 506 19.42 -3.26 18.58
C PHE A 506 20.50 -2.72 19.52
#